data_396b7cf5e3dc7f58f548f2ac7e6c9571
#
_entry.id   396b7cf5e3dc7f58f548f2ac7e6c9571
#
_cell.length_a   1.000
_cell.length_b   1.000
_cell.length_c   1.000
_cell.angle_alpha   90.00
_cell.angle_beta   90.00
_cell.angle_gamma   90.00
#
_symmetry.space_group_name_H-M   'P 1'
#
loop_
_entity.id
_entity.type
_entity.pdbx_description
1 polymer ?
#
loop_
_entity_poly.entity_id
_entity_poly.type
_entity_poly.pdbx_seq_one_letter_code
_entity_poly.pdbx_strand_id
1 'polypeptide(L)'
;MKTVRLGMLALILAVCGVSQTNADRERFIGAWHLKAMTGPDGKPMTTGVPIGMLIYTRDGHMSVQLMYPKSAGALSNEYVQNGYEASFGSYDVNGATHILTHHVKGSNTGDRLVGKDLPRVYQFTADGYLLIRSARPDEHWSVTWEHY
;
A
#
# COMPACT_ATOMS: atom_id res chain seq x y z
N MET A 1 -6.47 -34.21 -34.90
CA MET A 1 -6.01 -32.81 -34.96
C MET A 1 -6.85 -31.89 -34.06
N LYS A 2 -6.80 -32.00 -32.69
CA LYS A 2 -7.60 -31.18 -31.75
C LYS A 2 -6.85 -30.75 -30.47
N THR A 3 -5.51 -30.70 -30.47
CA THR A 3 -4.72 -30.46 -29.25
C THR A 3 -3.82 -29.21 -29.27
N VAL A 4 -3.91 -28.35 -30.27
CA VAL A 4 -3.00 -27.17 -30.39
C VAL A 4 -3.59 -25.87 -29.87
N ARG A 5 -4.90 -25.75 -29.60
CA ARG A 5 -5.53 -24.47 -29.24
C ARG A 5 -5.52 -24.14 -27.76
N LEU A 6 -5.26 -25.09 -26.84
CA LEU A 6 -5.34 -24.80 -25.38
C LEU A 6 -4.04 -24.20 -24.82
N GLY A 7 -2.90 -24.50 -25.40
CA GLY A 7 -1.61 -23.97 -24.91
C GLY A 7 -1.35 -22.50 -25.21
N MET A 8 -1.97 -21.96 -26.26
CA MET A 8 -1.74 -20.58 -26.70
C MET A 8 -2.51 -19.56 -25.84
N LEU A 9 -3.66 -19.95 -25.30
CA LEU A 9 -4.47 -19.06 -24.44
C LEU A 9 -3.84 -18.84 -23.07
N ALA A 10 -3.23 -19.86 -22.48
CA ALA A 10 -2.56 -19.76 -21.18
C ALA A 10 -1.29 -18.90 -21.25
N LEU A 11 -0.56 -18.93 -22.35
CA LEU A 11 0.65 -18.13 -22.55
C LEU A 11 0.33 -16.63 -22.69
N ILE A 12 -0.77 -16.29 -23.37
CA ILE A 12 -1.20 -14.91 -23.56
C ILE A 12 -1.61 -14.26 -22.22
N LEU A 13 -2.30 -14.97 -21.34
CA LEU A 13 -2.71 -14.46 -20.02
C LEU A 13 -1.50 -14.22 -19.10
N ALA A 14 -0.49 -15.08 -19.13
CA ALA A 14 0.72 -14.89 -18.34
C ALA A 14 1.53 -13.66 -18.78
N VAL A 15 1.66 -13.43 -20.09
CA VAL A 15 2.37 -12.26 -20.63
C VAL A 15 1.65 -10.94 -20.28
N CYS A 16 0.32 -10.90 -20.34
CA CYS A 16 -0.45 -9.72 -19.94
C CYS A 16 -0.27 -9.38 -18.45
N GLY A 17 -0.24 -10.39 -17.57
CA GLY A 17 -0.06 -10.17 -16.13
C GLY A 17 1.31 -9.60 -15.76
N VAL A 18 2.38 -10.08 -16.40
CA VAL A 18 3.74 -9.56 -16.17
C VAL A 18 3.89 -8.12 -16.67
N SER A 19 3.30 -7.79 -17.81
CA SER A 19 3.32 -6.45 -18.36
C SER A 19 2.60 -5.45 -17.45
N GLN A 20 1.43 -5.80 -16.93
CA GLN A 20 0.67 -4.96 -16.00
C GLN A 20 1.43 -4.73 -14.69
N THR A 21 2.02 -5.78 -14.12
CA THR A 21 2.82 -5.68 -12.89
C THR A 21 3.98 -4.70 -13.04
N ASN A 22 4.71 -4.75 -14.16
CA ASN A 22 5.82 -3.83 -14.40
C ASN A 22 5.33 -2.39 -14.61
N ALA A 23 4.25 -2.19 -15.36
CA ALA A 23 3.67 -0.87 -15.58
C ALA A 23 3.17 -0.24 -14.27
N ASP A 24 2.49 -1.02 -13.42
CA ASP A 24 2.01 -0.55 -12.13
C ASP A 24 3.17 -0.25 -11.19
N ARG A 25 4.20 -1.11 -11.14
CA ARG A 25 5.38 -0.89 -10.30
C ARG A 25 6.07 0.44 -10.59
N GLU A 26 6.22 0.83 -11.85
CA GLU A 26 6.81 2.12 -12.24
C GLU A 26 5.99 3.30 -11.69
N ARG A 27 4.67 3.17 -11.60
CA ARG A 27 3.78 4.22 -11.08
C ARG A 27 3.93 4.44 -9.58
N PHE A 28 4.38 3.43 -8.81
CA PHE A 28 4.62 3.59 -7.37
C PHE A 28 5.85 4.45 -7.07
N ILE A 29 6.87 4.43 -7.95
CA ILE A 29 8.18 5.01 -7.66
C ILE A 29 8.08 6.51 -7.40
N GLY A 30 8.61 6.94 -6.26
CA GLY A 30 8.68 8.33 -5.85
C GLY A 30 8.26 8.56 -4.41
N ALA A 31 8.07 9.83 -4.10
CA ALA A 31 7.61 10.29 -2.81
C ALA A 31 6.15 10.77 -2.91
N TRP A 32 5.35 10.39 -1.95
CA TRP A 32 3.92 10.64 -1.87
C TRP A 32 3.58 11.30 -0.55
N HIS A 33 2.74 12.32 -0.56
CA HIS A 33 2.18 12.89 0.67
C HIS A 33 0.75 12.42 0.90
N LEU A 34 0.36 12.33 2.16
CA LEU A 34 -0.99 11.93 2.51
C LEU A 34 -2.00 13.01 2.11
N LYS A 35 -2.98 12.62 1.29
CA LYS A 35 -4.07 13.48 0.80
C LYS A 35 -5.33 13.34 1.64
N ALA A 36 -5.74 12.11 1.93
CA ALA A 36 -6.94 11.80 2.67
C ALA A 36 -6.83 10.43 3.33
N MET A 37 -7.60 10.22 4.38
CA MET A 37 -7.67 8.94 5.09
C MET A 37 -9.11 8.62 5.48
N THR A 38 -9.44 7.33 5.37
CA THR A 38 -10.65 6.73 5.94
C THR A 38 -10.26 5.99 7.21
N GLY A 39 -10.98 6.20 8.28
CA GLY A 39 -10.72 5.58 9.57
C GLY A 39 -11.10 4.09 9.63
N PRO A 40 -10.87 3.44 10.78
CA PRO A 40 -11.21 2.02 10.98
C PRO A 40 -12.70 1.70 10.85
N ASP A 41 -13.57 2.71 11.02
CA ASP A 41 -15.02 2.60 10.85
C ASP A 41 -15.48 2.72 9.38
N GLY A 42 -14.54 2.83 8.44
CA GLY A 42 -14.81 2.98 7.02
C GLY A 42 -15.27 4.38 6.60
N LYS A 43 -15.22 5.38 7.50
CA LYS A 43 -15.66 6.74 7.20
C LYS A 43 -14.49 7.68 6.94
N PRO A 44 -14.64 8.68 6.06
CA PRO A 44 -13.62 9.70 5.86
C PRO A 44 -13.28 10.43 7.16
N MET A 45 -11.99 10.54 7.46
CA MET A 45 -11.53 11.34 8.60
C MET A 45 -11.59 12.83 8.24
N THR A 46 -12.37 13.59 9.01
CA THR A 46 -12.47 15.05 8.87
C THR A 46 -11.70 15.79 9.97
N THR A 47 -11.37 15.09 11.05
CA THR A 47 -10.57 15.60 12.18
C THR A 47 -9.52 14.56 12.54
N GLY A 48 -8.41 14.99 13.14
CA GLY A 48 -7.35 14.09 13.55
C GLY A 48 -6.60 13.42 12.38
N VAL A 49 -6.75 13.93 11.16
CA VAL A 49 -6.05 13.41 9.98
C VAL A 49 -4.54 13.59 10.17
N PRO A 50 -3.73 12.53 10.03
CA PRO A 50 -2.29 12.65 10.14
C PRO A 50 -1.70 13.40 8.94
N ILE A 51 -0.51 13.92 9.12
CA ILE A 51 0.39 14.25 8.01
C ILE A 51 1.34 13.09 7.79
N GLY A 52 1.77 12.88 6.56
CA GLY A 52 2.64 11.74 6.29
C GLY A 52 3.26 11.71 4.92
N MET A 53 4.27 10.86 4.84
CA MET A 53 5.03 10.60 3.63
C MET A 53 5.15 9.09 3.42
N LEU A 54 5.01 8.69 2.17
CA LEU A 54 5.26 7.33 1.70
C LEU A 54 6.26 7.40 0.57
N ILE A 55 7.28 6.56 0.59
CA ILE A 55 8.31 6.50 -0.45
C ILE A 55 8.38 5.07 -0.98
N TYR A 56 8.45 4.95 -2.31
CA TYR A 56 8.80 3.73 -3.01
C TYR A 56 9.99 3.98 -3.91
N THR A 57 11.01 3.16 -3.77
CA THR A 57 12.21 3.25 -4.60
C THR A 57 12.18 2.24 -5.75
N ARG A 58 12.90 2.54 -6.83
CA ARG A 58 12.98 1.68 -8.02
C ARG A 58 13.59 0.30 -7.71
N ASP A 59 14.50 0.25 -6.76
CA ASP A 59 15.18 -0.99 -6.33
C ASP A 59 14.36 -1.83 -5.33
N GLY A 60 13.08 -1.46 -5.09
CA GLY A 60 12.13 -2.29 -4.36
C GLY A 60 12.06 -2.04 -2.85
N HIS A 61 12.52 -0.88 -2.37
CA HIS A 61 12.38 -0.51 -0.97
C HIS A 61 11.21 0.47 -0.75
N MET A 62 10.66 0.45 0.44
CA MET A 62 9.61 1.37 0.85
C MET A 62 9.85 1.92 2.24
N SER A 63 9.32 3.11 2.49
CA SER A 63 9.24 3.71 3.82
C SER A 63 7.97 4.52 3.95
N VAL A 64 7.24 4.35 5.06
CA VAL A 64 6.06 5.14 5.40
C VAL A 64 6.25 5.80 6.75
N GLN A 65 5.81 7.04 6.86
CA GLN A 65 5.78 7.79 8.11
C GLN A 65 4.49 8.59 8.18
N LEU A 66 3.75 8.43 9.28
CA LEU A 66 2.56 9.21 9.59
C LEU A 66 2.69 9.80 10.99
N MET A 67 2.30 11.04 11.14
CA MET A 67 2.24 11.73 12.43
C MET A 67 0.82 12.23 12.66
N TYR A 68 0.16 11.67 13.65
CA TYR A 68 -1.17 12.10 14.08
C TYR A 68 -1.09 13.38 14.92
N PRO A 69 -2.05 14.30 14.79
CA PRO A 69 -2.05 15.50 15.60
C PRO A 69 -2.27 15.19 17.09
N LYS A 70 -1.77 16.03 17.97
CA LYS A 70 -1.93 15.85 19.44
C LYS A 70 -3.39 15.78 19.87
N SER A 71 -4.30 16.39 19.13
CA SER A 71 -5.75 16.31 19.34
C SER A 71 -6.33 14.91 19.18
N ALA A 72 -5.63 13.99 18.49
CA ALA A 72 -6.02 12.59 18.37
C ALA A 72 -5.63 11.77 19.61
N GLY A 73 -4.96 12.37 20.60
CA GLY A 73 -4.44 11.71 21.79
C GLY A 73 -3.21 10.84 21.52
N ALA A 74 -2.85 10.01 22.48
CA ALA A 74 -1.75 9.06 22.37
C ALA A 74 -2.21 7.78 21.68
N LEU A 75 -2.64 7.89 20.41
CA LEU A 75 -3.11 6.77 19.62
C LEU A 75 -2.02 5.69 19.51
N SER A 76 -2.39 4.46 19.87
CA SER A 76 -1.52 3.28 19.73
C SER A 76 -2.33 2.07 19.29
N ASN A 77 -1.81 1.33 18.30
CA ASN A 77 -2.40 0.09 17.78
C ASN A 77 -1.29 -0.76 17.13
N GLU A 78 -1.64 -1.68 16.24
CA GLU A 78 -0.66 -2.52 15.54
C GLU A 78 0.32 -1.68 14.69
N TYR A 79 -0.14 -0.61 14.06
CA TYR A 79 0.64 0.24 13.15
C TYR A 79 1.22 1.48 13.84
N VAL A 80 0.52 2.03 14.81
CA VAL A 80 0.79 3.34 15.42
C VAL A 80 1.25 3.18 16.85
N GLN A 81 2.26 3.95 17.27
CA GLN A 81 2.70 4.06 18.67
C GLN A 81 2.84 5.52 19.05
N ASN A 82 2.12 5.93 20.10
CA ASN A 82 2.13 7.31 20.63
C ASN A 82 1.85 8.38 19.55
N GLY A 83 0.91 8.08 18.63
CA GLY A 83 0.54 8.97 17.53
C GLY A 83 1.50 8.96 16.34
N TYR A 84 2.47 8.07 16.30
CA TYR A 84 3.38 7.89 15.17
C TYR A 84 3.22 6.51 14.54
N GLU A 85 3.19 6.49 13.21
CA GLU A 85 3.42 5.29 12.41
C GLU A 85 4.72 5.48 11.64
N ALA A 86 5.63 4.53 11.76
CA ALA A 86 6.84 4.50 10.97
C ALA A 86 7.23 3.04 10.69
N SER A 87 7.39 2.71 9.42
CA SER A 87 7.92 1.42 9.01
C SER A 87 8.68 1.53 7.70
N PHE A 88 9.61 0.61 7.50
CA PHE A 88 10.37 0.50 6.26
C PHE A 88 10.68 -0.96 5.93
N GLY A 89 11.00 -1.21 4.68
CA GLY A 89 11.37 -2.54 4.20
C GLY A 89 11.40 -2.62 2.69
N SER A 90 11.01 -3.74 2.14
CA SER A 90 10.84 -3.93 0.69
C SER A 90 9.36 -4.01 0.32
N TYR A 91 9.08 -3.97 -0.98
CA TYR A 91 7.72 -4.13 -1.49
C TYR A 91 7.69 -4.94 -2.78
N ASP A 92 6.58 -5.64 -2.98
CA ASP A 92 6.24 -6.32 -4.22
C ASP A 92 4.87 -5.87 -4.73
N VAL A 93 4.71 -5.84 -6.06
CA VAL A 93 3.46 -5.47 -6.73
C VAL A 93 2.99 -6.65 -7.57
N ASN A 94 1.73 -7.02 -7.42
CA ASN A 94 1.03 -7.93 -8.32
C ASN A 94 -0.05 -7.15 -9.08
N GLY A 95 0.23 -6.78 -10.32
CA GLY A 95 -0.68 -6.01 -11.17
C GLY A 95 -1.94 -6.77 -11.59
N ALA A 96 -1.89 -8.10 -11.63
CA ALA A 96 -3.05 -8.91 -12.01
C ALA A 96 -4.13 -8.96 -10.90
N THR A 97 -3.71 -8.88 -9.64
CA THR A 97 -4.60 -8.91 -8.47
C THR A 97 -4.76 -7.56 -7.79
N HIS A 98 -4.03 -6.54 -8.23
CA HIS A 98 -3.93 -5.23 -7.59
C HIS A 98 -3.53 -5.32 -6.10
N ILE A 99 -2.60 -6.23 -5.80
CA ILE A 99 -2.03 -6.40 -4.47
C ILE A 99 -0.61 -5.84 -4.44
N LEU A 100 -0.40 -4.93 -3.49
CA LEU A 100 0.89 -4.43 -3.06
C LEU A 100 1.21 -5.09 -1.72
N THR A 101 2.37 -5.72 -1.58
CA THR A 101 2.79 -6.31 -0.31
C THR A 101 3.99 -5.55 0.24
N HIS A 102 3.87 -5.04 1.48
CA HIS A 102 5.00 -4.48 2.22
C HIS A 102 5.62 -5.57 3.08
N HIS A 103 6.92 -5.82 2.93
CA HIS A 103 7.72 -6.74 3.75
C HIS A 103 8.46 -5.92 4.81
N VAL A 104 7.92 -5.86 6.01
CA VAL A 104 8.42 -4.95 7.06
C VAL A 104 9.74 -5.43 7.63
N LYS A 105 10.79 -4.60 7.55
CA LYS A 105 12.13 -4.84 8.12
C LYS A 105 12.36 -4.05 9.41
N GLY A 106 11.70 -2.89 9.55
CA GLY A 106 11.75 -2.08 10.75
C GLY A 106 10.46 -1.32 10.95
N SER A 107 10.07 -1.12 12.22
CA SER A 107 8.88 -0.36 12.62
C SER A 107 9.06 0.23 14.01
N ASN A 108 8.44 1.39 14.24
CA ASN A 108 8.36 1.99 15.58
C ASN A 108 7.48 1.19 16.56
N THR A 109 6.64 0.27 16.04
CA THR A 109 5.85 -0.66 16.86
C THR A 109 6.58 -1.97 17.17
N GLY A 110 7.85 -2.10 16.74
CA GLY A 110 8.71 -3.26 17.01
C GLY A 110 8.10 -4.57 16.51
N ASP A 111 8.13 -5.58 17.35
CA ASP A 111 7.72 -6.96 17.03
C ASP A 111 6.26 -7.09 16.57
N ARG A 112 5.43 -6.05 16.73
CA ARG A 112 4.07 -6.07 16.22
C ARG A 112 4.03 -6.10 14.69
N LEU A 113 4.99 -5.46 14.01
CA LEU A 113 5.05 -5.40 12.55
C LEU A 113 6.34 -5.98 11.94
N VAL A 114 7.47 -5.92 12.64
CA VAL A 114 8.74 -6.39 12.10
C VAL A 114 8.66 -7.86 11.71
N GLY A 115 9.09 -8.17 10.49
CA GLY A 115 9.05 -9.52 9.92
C GLY A 115 7.71 -9.93 9.32
N LYS A 116 6.70 -9.06 9.35
CA LYS A 116 5.39 -9.35 8.76
C LYS A 116 5.32 -8.89 7.30
N ASP A 117 4.53 -9.63 6.53
CA ASP A 117 4.06 -9.25 5.19
C ASP A 117 2.69 -8.60 5.33
N LEU A 118 2.56 -7.40 4.79
CA LEU A 118 1.35 -6.60 4.86
C LEU A 118 0.75 -6.44 3.45
N PRO A 119 -0.14 -7.35 3.02
CA PRO A 119 -0.83 -7.20 1.75
C PRO A 119 -1.81 -6.01 1.82
N ARG A 120 -1.82 -5.23 0.74
CA ARG A 120 -2.65 -4.05 0.54
C ARG A 120 -3.32 -4.14 -0.82
N VAL A 121 -4.58 -3.80 -0.90
CA VAL A 121 -5.23 -3.56 -2.19
C VAL A 121 -4.91 -2.14 -2.62
N TYR A 122 -4.43 -1.97 -3.83
CA TYR A 122 -4.14 -0.64 -4.38
C TYR A 122 -4.99 -0.31 -5.59
N GLN A 123 -5.16 0.98 -5.81
CA GLN A 123 -5.78 1.53 -7.01
C GLN A 123 -5.13 2.87 -7.35
N PHE A 124 -4.79 3.06 -8.61
CA PHE A 124 -4.47 4.39 -9.13
C PHE A 124 -5.74 5.02 -9.72
N THR A 125 -6.10 6.20 -9.23
CA THR A 125 -7.28 6.92 -9.72
C THR A 125 -7.00 7.61 -11.05
N ALA A 126 -8.06 8.07 -11.75
CA ALA A 126 -7.93 8.84 -12.97
C ALA A 126 -7.19 10.17 -12.76
N ASP A 127 -7.31 10.76 -11.56
CA ASP A 127 -6.63 12.01 -11.17
C ASP A 127 -5.17 11.80 -10.73
N GLY A 128 -4.66 10.56 -10.83
CA GLY A 128 -3.26 10.24 -10.51
C GLY A 128 -2.96 9.96 -9.04
N TYR A 129 -3.98 9.89 -8.18
CA TYR A 129 -3.79 9.50 -6.78
C TYR A 129 -3.58 7.98 -6.63
N LEU A 130 -2.84 7.61 -5.59
CA LEU A 130 -2.68 6.22 -5.16
C LEU A 130 -3.57 5.98 -3.93
N LEU A 131 -4.61 5.16 -4.10
CA LEU A 131 -5.44 4.66 -3.01
C LEU A 131 -4.88 3.33 -2.52
N ILE A 132 -4.63 3.22 -1.23
CA ILE A 132 -4.19 1.99 -0.56
C ILE A 132 -5.19 1.68 0.56
N ARG A 133 -5.62 0.42 0.65
CA ARG A 133 -6.47 -0.09 1.72
C ARG A 133 -5.99 -1.46 2.20
N SER A 134 -6.40 -1.86 3.38
CA SER A 134 -6.10 -3.22 3.85
C SER A 134 -6.66 -4.28 2.90
N ALA A 135 -5.93 -5.39 2.75
CA ALA A 135 -6.46 -6.61 2.12
C ALA A 135 -7.20 -7.50 3.15
N ARG A 136 -7.13 -7.19 4.44
CA ARG A 136 -7.84 -7.93 5.49
C ARG A 136 -9.31 -7.51 5.51
N PRO A 137 -10.26 -8.46 5.53
CA PRO A 137 -11.70 -8.15 5.43
C PRO A 137 -12.27 -7.47 6.68
N ASP A 138 -11.61 -7.57 7.81
CA ASP A 138 -11.97 -6.96 9.09
C ASP A 138 -11.43 -5.54 9.29
N GLU A 139 -10.61 -5.05 8.36
CA GLU A 139 -10.06 -3.70 8.37
C GLU A 139 -10.67 -2.84 7.26
N HIS A 140 -11.21 -1.69 7.63
CA HIS A 140 -11.95 -0.80 6.71
C HIS A 140 -11.24 0.53 6.41
N TRP A 141 -10.04 0.73 6.93
CA TRP A 141 -9.26 1.92 6.65
C TRP A 141 -8.78 1.98 5.19
N SER A 142 -8.63 3.19 4.70
CA SER A 142 -7.95 3.47 3.43
C SER A 142 -7.17 4.77 3.51
N VAL A 143 -6.13 4.88 2.70
CA VAL A 143 -5.27 6.06 2.60
C VAL A 143 -5.13 6.46 1.15
N THR A 144 -5.37 7.73 0.86
CA THR A 144 -5.16 8.33 -0.46
C THR A 144 -3.88 9.15 -0.44
N TRP A 145 -3.01 8.87 -1.37
CA TRP A 145 -1.71 9.50 -1.53
C TRP A 145 -1.67 10.32 -2.81
N GLU A 146 -1.06 11.49 -2.73
CA GLU A 146 -0.77 12.36 -3.86
C GLU A 146 0.74 12.44 -4.07
N HIS A 147 1.19 12.35 -5.32
CA HIS A 147 2.61 12.44 -5.65
C HIS A 147 3.12 13.87 -5.39
N TYR A 148 4.35 14.00 -4.86
CA TYR A 148 5.00 15.31 -4.69
C TYR A 148 5.33 15.95 -6.04
#